data_d8ad690f1f23c165d724ce040f55f01c
#
_entry.id   d8ad690f1f23c165d724ce040f55f01c
#
_cell.length_a   1.000
_cell.length_b   1.000
_cell.length_c   1.000
_cell.angle_alpha   90.00
_cell.angle_beta   90.00
_cell.angle_gamma   90.00
#
_symmetry.space_group_name_H-M   'P 1'
#
loop_
_entity.id
_entity.type
_entity.pdbx_description
1 polymer ?
#
loop_
_entity_poly.entity_id
_entity_poly.type
_entity_poly.pdbx_seq_one_letter_code
_entity_poly.pdbx_strand_id
1 'polypeptide(L)'
;NTLACLAHIDDKPTTTIYPLPHMHIVKDLVPDMNNFYDQYRSIKPWLQRKSPNADGKETLQSKEDRRKLDGMYECILCACCSTSCPSYWWNSDKYLGPAVLQQAFRWIDDSRDEATQE
;
A
#
# COMPACT_ATOMS: atom_id res chain seq x y z
N ASN A 1 -9.36 -3.29 11.85
CA ASN A 1 -9.87 -2.70 10.61
C ASN A 1 -9.89 -3.76 9.51
N THR A 2 -10.87 -3.71 8.63
CA THR A 2 -11.04 -4.64 7.51
C THR A 2 -11.82 -3.97 6.38
N LEU A 3 -11.79 -4.59 5.22
CA LEU A 3 -12.68 -4.22 4.11
C LEU A 3 -14.11 -4.67 4.43
N ALA A 4 -15.09 -3.82 4.14
CA ALA A 4 -16.50 -4.12 4.39
C ALA A 4 -16.98 -5.40 3.68
N CYS A 5 -16.46 -5.68 2.48
CA CYS A 5 -16.79 -6.88 1.71
C CYS A 5 -16.21 -8.19 2.30
N LEU A 6 -15.26 -8.10 3.24
CA LEU A 6 -14.65 -9.24 3.93
C LEU A 6 -15.11 -9.36 5.39
N ALA A 7 -15.88 -8.40 5.87
CA ALA A 7 -16.38 -8.41 7.25
C ALA A 7 -17.46 -9.48 7.42
N HIS A 8 -17.32 -10.32 8.42
CA HIS A 8 -18.37 -11.24 8.82
C HIS A 8 -19.45 -10.49 9.60
N ILE A 9 -20.69 -10.79 9.29
CA ILE A 9 -21.84 -10.29 10.03
C ILE A 9 -22.16 -11.28 11.14
N ASP A 10 -22.11 -10.83 12.39
CA ASP A 10 -22.51 -11.62 13.56
C ASP A 10 -24.05 -11.72 13.65
N ASP A 11 -24.54 -12.73 14.38
CA ASP A 11 -25.98 -12.91 14.68
C ASP A 11 -26.51 -11.88 15.71
N LYS A 12 -25.79 -10.80 15.95
CA LYS A 12 -26.20 -9.72 16.85
C LYS A 12 -27.29 -8.87 16.21
N PRO A 13 -28.22 -8.34 17.03
CA PRO A 13 -29.33 -7.51 16.52
C PRO A 13 -28.87 -6.21 15.88
N THR A 14 -27.65 -5.76 16.19
CA THR A 14 -27.11 -4.49 15.67
C THR A 14 -25.63 -4.63 15.40
N THR A 15 -25.20 -4.23 14.19
CA THR A 15 -23.79 -4.11 13.81
C THR A 15 -23.46 -2.63 13.62
N THR A 16 -22.46 -2.14 14.33
CA THR A 16 -21.98 -0.76 14.20
C THR A 16 -20.74 -0.69 13.33
N ILE A 17 -20.77 0.19 12.32
CA ILE A 17 -19.69 0.40 11.38
C ILE A 17 -19.13 1.81 11.58
N TYR A 18 -17.81 1.91 11.65
CA TYR A 18 -17.08 3.16 11.79
C TYR A 18 -16.17 3.38 10.59
N PRO A 19 -15.86 4.65 10.24
CA PRO A 19 -14.82 4.94 9.25
C PRO A 19 -13.45 4.50 9.77
N LEU A 20 -12.45 4.45 8.86
CA LEU A 20 -11.06 4.18 9.23
C LEU A 20 -10.60 5.14 10.36
N PRO A 21 -10.00 4.61 11.45
CA PRO A 21 -9.62 5.42 12.60
C PRO A 21 -8.45 6.37 12.29
N HIS A 22 -8.39 7.47 13.04
CA HIS A 22 -7.31 8.47 12.96
C HIS A 22 -7.10 9.10 11.58
N MET A 23 -8.17 9.22 10.81
CA MET A 23 -8.22 10.00 9.58
C MET A 23 -9.31 11.07 9.67
N HIS A 24 -9.13 12.19 9.00
CA HIS A 24 -10.18 13.20 8.88
C HIS A 24 -11.34 12.63 8.08
N ILE A 25 -12.55 12.87 8.55
CA ILE A 25 -13.76 12.38 7.89
C ILE A 25 -14.31 13.48 6.99
N VAL A 26 -14.43 13.18 5.70
CA VAL A 26 -15.06 14.07 4.73
C VAL A 26 -16.57 14.01 4.89
N LYS A 27 -17.12 12.81 4.94
CA LYS A 27 -18.55 12.56 5.14
C LYS A 27 -18.80 11.08 5.46
N ASP A 28 -19.67 10.81 6.43
CA ASP A 28 -20.11 9.46 6.81
C ASP A 28 -18.94 8.49 7.02
N LEU A 29 -18.76 7.51 6.16
CA LEU A 29 -17.66 6.52 6.21
C LEU A 29 -16.49 6.87 5.29
N VAL A 30 -16.49 8.05 4.68
CA VAL A 30 -15.46 8.48 3.72
C VAL A 30 -14.37 9.29 4.43
N PRO A 31 -13.19 8.74 4.66
CA PRO A 31 -12.05 9.47 5.20
C PRO A 31 -11.31 10.25 4.12
N ASP A 32 -10.59 11.29 4.52
CA ASP A 32 -9.64 11.98 3.67
C ASP A 32 -8.34 11.16 3.59
N MET A 33 -8.05 10.64 2.41
CA MET A 33 -6.87 9.82 2.13
C MET A 33 -5.75 10.57 1.41
N ASN A 34 -5.83 11.89 1.27
CA ASN A 34 -4.84 12.65 0.50
C ASN A 34 -3.42 12.47 1.05
N ASN A 35 -3.22 12.60 2.36
CA ASN A 35 -1.91 12.38 2.98
C ASN A 35 -1.36 10.97 2.69
N PHE A 36 -2.21 9.96 2.78
CA PHE A 36 -1.83 8.58 2.47
C PHE A 36 -1.39 8.41 0.99
N TYR A 37 -2.10 9.01 0.06
CA TYR A 37 -1.73 8.96 -1.36
C TYR A 37 -0.49 9.78 -1.68
N ASP A 38 -0.26 10.91 -1.02
CA ASP A 38 0.96 11.70 -1.19
C ASP A 38 2.18 10.94 -0.66
N GLN A 39 2.06 10.26 0.47
CA GLN A 39 3.09 9.36 0.99
C GLN A 39 3.37 8.19 0.04
N TYR A 40 2.34 7.58 -0.52
CA TYR A 40 2.50 6.53 -1.51
C TYR A 40 3.20 7.06 -2.77
N ARG A 41 2.83 8.23 -3.26
CA ARG A 41 3.48 8.88 -4.41
C ARG A 41 4.95 9.18 -4.15
N SER A 42 5.32 9.50 -2.91
CA SER A 42 6.69 9.88 -2.55
C SER A 42 7.71 8.76 -2.77
N ILE A 43 7.29 7.50 -2.66
CA ILE A 43 8.17 6.34 -2.92
C ILE A 43 8.31 5.99 -4.40
N LYS A 44 7.72 6.76 -5.31
CA LYS A 44 7.76 6.51 -6.76
C LYS A 44 7.37 5.08 -7.13
N PRO A 45 6.11 4.66 -6.87
CA PRO A 45 5.68 3.25 -6.97
C PRO A 45 5.48 2.80 -8.41
N TRP A 46 6.54 2.82 -9.21
CA TRP A 46 6.58 2.35 -10.60
C TRP A 46 7.97 1.84 -10.94
N LEU A 47 8.05 0.99 -11.94
CA LEU A 47 9.31 0.43 -12.42
C LEU A 47 10.22 1.54 -12.96
N GLN A 48 11.42 1.66 -12.42
CA GLN A 48 12.43 2.62 -12.86
C GLN A 48 13.61 1.88 -13.50
N ARG A 49 13.88 2.18 -14.76
CA ARG A 49 14.98 1.59 -15.50
C ARG A 49 15.80 2.67 -16.20
N LYS A 50 17.12 2.58 -16.03
CA LYS A 50 18.09 3.43 -16.75
C LYS A 50 18.37 2.91 -18.15
N SER A 51 18.19 1.60 -18.36
CA SER A 51 18.47 0.89 -19.61
C SER A 51 17.19 0.24 -20.15
N PRO A 52 16.33 0.97 -20.88
CA PRO A 52 15.16 0.38 -21.51
C PRO A 52 15.62 -0.64 -22.57
N ASN A 53 14.84 -1.72 -22.74
CA ASN A 53 15.15 -2.72 -23.74
C ASN A 53 15.13 -2.09 -25.15
N ALA A 54 16.23 -2.22 -25.88
CA ALA A 54 16.38 -1.64 -27.23
C ALA A 54 15.32 -2.14 -28.23
N ASP A 55 14.81 -3.35 -28.01
CA ASP A 55 13.83 -4.00 -28.89
C ASP A 55 12.38 -3.66 -28.55
N GLY A 56 12.12 -2.80 -27.57
CA GLY A 56 10.75 -2.50 -27.09
C GLY A 56 10.03 -3.69 -26.46
N LYS A 57 10.74 -4.80 -26.20
CA LYS A 57 10.19 -5.99 -25.54
C LYS A 57 10.10 -5.81 -24.04
N GLU A 58 9.28 -6.62 -23.39
CA GLU A 58 9.16 -6.61 -21.93
C GLU A 58 10.48 -7.01 -21.25
N THR A 59 10.67 -6.53 -20.04
CA THR A 59 11.79 -6.93 -19.19
C THR A 59 11.51 -8.29 -18.60
N LEU A 60 12.36 -9.27 -18.93
CA LEU A 60 12.22 -10.63 -18.43
C LEU A 60 12.54 -10.69 -16.93
N GLN A 61 11.82 -11.56 -16.24
CA GLN A 61 12.02 -11.87 -14.83
C GLN A 61 11.96 -13.38 -14.63
N SER A 62 12.86 -13.91 -13.79
CA SER A 62 12.81 -15.33 -13.44
C SER A 62 11.56 -15.65 -12.61
N LYS A 63 11.08 -16.91 -12.65
CA LYS A 63 9.96 -17.36 -11.81
C LYS A 63 10.30 -17.27 -10.31
N GLU A 64 11.55 -17.46 -9.97
CA GLU A 64 12.06 -17.38 -8.61
C GLU A 64 12.02 -15.94 -8.09
N ASP A 65 12.53 -14.98 -8.86
CA ASP A 65 12.47 -13.56 -8.48
C ASP A 65 11.02 -13.05 -8.44
N ARG A 66 10.16 -13.48 -9.37
CA ARG A 66 8.75 -13.13 -9.34
C ARG A 66 8.07 -13.63 -8.05
N ARG A 67 8.45 -14.81 -7.55
CA ARG A 67 7.89 -15.39 -6.32
C ARG A 67 8.20 -14.57 -5.07
N LYS A 68 9.31 -13.82 -5.05
CA LYS A 68 9.66 -12.91 -3.94
C LYS A 68 8.62 -11.81 -3.72
N LEU A 69 7.90 -11.43 -4.76
CA LEU A 69 6.86 -10.40 -4.69
C LEU A 69 5.52 -10.92 -4.15
N ASP A 70 5.36 -12.24 -4.00
CA ASP A 70 4.13 -12.82 -3.48
C ASP A 70 3.89 -12.35 -2.04
N GLY A 71 2.64 -11.97 -1.75
CA GLY A 71 2.24 -11.35 -0.48
C GLY A 71 2.39 -9.83 -0.43
N MET A 72 3.06 -9.21 -1.40
CA MET A 72 3.24 -7.76 -1.46
C MET A 72 2.48 -7.10 -2.62
N TYR A 73 2.52 -7.70 -3.80
CA TYR A 73 1.87 -7.13 -4.99
C TYR A 73 0.34 -7.12 -4.91
N GLU A 74 -0.24 -7.98 -4.07
CA GLU A 74 -1.69 -8.08 -3.88
C GLU A 74 -2.29 -6.93 -3.07
N CYS A 75 -1.44 -6.06 -2.50
CA CYS A 75 -1.89 -4.91 -1.73
C CYS A 75 -2.77 -3.98 -2.58
N ILE A 76 -3.98 -3.71 -2.12
CA ILE A 76 -4.98 -2.87 -2.79
C ILE A 76 -5.04 -1.44 -2.23
N LEU A 77 -4.07 -1.05 -1.39
CA LEU A 77 -4.00 0.29 -0.79
C LEU A 77 -5.26 0.68 0.01
N CYS A 78 -5.87 -0.26 0.70
CA CYS A 78 -7.07 0.00 1.51
C CYS A 78 -6.81 0.80 2.80
N ALA A 79 -5.56 1.06 3.15
CA ALA A 79 -5.10 1.76 4.34
C ALA A 79 -5.47 1.11 5.70
N CYS A 80 -6.07 -0.07 5.72
CA CYS A 80 -6.45 -0.75 6.98
C CYS A 80 -5.26 -0.98 7.91
N CYS A 81 -4.12 -1.39 7.40
CA CYS A 81 -2.91 -1.61 8.20
C CYS A 81 -2.31 -0.29 8.71
N SER A 82 -2.25 0.75 7.89
CA SER A 82 -1.75 2.07 8.29
C SER A 82 -2.65 2.71 9.36
N THR A 83 -3.97 2.62 9.19
CA THR A 83 -4.92 3.15 10.18
C THR A 83 -5.05 2.29 11.43
N SER A 84 -4.49 1.09 11.45
CA SER A 84 -4.36 0.26 12.66
C SER A 84 -3.03 0.46 13.39
N CYS A 85 -2.10 1.20 12.82
CA CYS A 85 -0.76 1.39 13.36
C CYS A 85 -0.70 2.59 14.32
N PRO A 86 -0.44 2.39 15.64
CA PRO A 86 -0.35 3.50 16.58
C PRO A 86 0.73 4.52 16.22
N SER A 87 1.86 4.09 15.68
CA SER A 87 2.92 5.00 15.23
C SER A 87 2.46 5.90 14.09
N TYR A 88 1.61 5.40 13.21
CA TYR A 88 1.00 6.18 12.13
C TYR A 88 -0.03 7.17 12.68
N TRP A 89 -0.79 6.81 13.70
CA TRP A 89 -1.74 7.72 14.34
C TRP A 89 -1.07 8.99 14.87
N TRP A 90 0.06 8.84 15.55
CA TRP A 90 0.75 9.94 16.23
C TRP A 90 1.70 10.73 15.36
N ASN A 91 2.13 10.19 14.24
CA ASN A 91 3.20 10.78 13.42
C ASN A 91 2.96 10.57 11.91
N SER A 92 1.73 10.64 11.47
CA SER A 92 1.35 10.40 10.06
C SER A 92 1.90 11.46 9.08
N ASP A 93 2.39 12.58 9.57
CA ASP A 93 3.05 13.62 8.78
C ASP A 93 4.49 13.25 8.36
N LYS A 94 5.16 12.38 9.14
CA LYS A 94 6.55 11.97 8.92
C LYS A 94 6.73 10.48 8.69
N TYR A 95 5.93 9.66 9.33
CA TYR A 95 6.01 8.21 9.25
C TYR A 95 5.13 7.69 8.12
N LEU A 96 5.74 7.04 7.14
CA LEU A 96 5.06 6.55 5.94
C LEU A 96 3.99 5.47 6.22
N GLY A 97 4.13 4.75 7.31
CA GLY A 97 3.19 3.70 7.68
C GLY A 97 3.41 2.36 6.98
N PRO A 98 2.75 1.30 7.49
CA PRO A 98 2.98 -0.07 7.03
C PRO A 98 2.70 -0.29 5.54
N ALA A 99 1.62 0.26 5.00
CA ALA A 99 1.25 0.05 3.61
C ALA A 99 2.29 0.63 2.64
N VAL A 100 2.75 1.86 2.91
CA VAL A 100 3.71 2.53 2.04
C VAL A 100 5.09 1.89 2.16
N LEU A 101 5.50 1.48 3.37
CA LEU A 101 6.75 0.75 3.59
C LEU A 101 6.75 -0.62 2.90
N GLN A 102 5.64 -1.35 2.96
CA GLN A 102 5.48 -2.61 2.22
C GLN A 102 5.59 -2.38 0.71
N GLN A 103 4.98 -1.34 0.19
CA GLN A 103 5.06 -0.99 -1.23
C GLN A 103 6.47 -0.55 -1.64
N ALA A 104 7.19 0.19 -0.79
CA ALA A 104 8.59 0.53 -1.03
C ALA A 104 9.44 -0.74 -1.11
N PHE A 105 9.29 -1.66 -0.15
CA PHE A 105 10.01 -2.93 -0.15
C PHE A 105 9.68 -3.78 -1.38
N ARG A 106 8.43 -3.80 -1.83
CA ARG A 106 8.03 -4.50 -3.05
C ARG A 106 8.82 -4.02 -4.27
N TRP A 107 9.10 -2.72 -4.40
CA TRP A 107 9.89 -2.18 -5.50
C TRP A 107 11.40 -2.42 -5.32
N ILE A 108 11.89 -2.38 -4.09
CA ILE A 108 13.28 -2.71 -3.76
C ILE A 108 13.61 -4.17 -4.12
N ASP A 109 12.67 -5.09 -3.89
CA ASP A 109 12.83 -6.52 -4.13
C ASP A 109 12.50 -6.94 -5.59
N ASP A 110 12.03 -6.02 -6.42
CA ASP A 110 11.77 -6.30 -7.84
C ASP A 110 13.07 -6.31 -8.63
N SER A 111 13.50 -7.50 -9.07
CA SER A 111 14.74 -7.71 -9.82
C SER A 111 14.83 -6.91 -11.14
N ARG A 112 13.73 -6.32 -11.58
CA ARG A 112 13.67 -5.51 -12.81
C ARG A 112 13.92 -4.02 -12.53
N ASP A 113 13.80 -3.59 -11.27
CA ASP A 113 14.03 -2.21 -10.87
C ASP A 113 15.53 -1.90 -10.73
N GLU A 114 15.94 -0.74 -11.21
CA GLU A 114 17.33 -0.28 -11.20
C GLU A 114 17.56 0.91 -10.23
N ALA A 115 16.50 1.36 -9.54
CA ALA A 115 16.55 2.51 -8.63
C ALA A 115 16.62 2.11 -7.15
N THR A 116 16.93 0.87 -6.83
CA THR A 116 16.95 0.31 -5.46
C THR A 116 17.82 1.09 -4.47
N GLN A 117 18.80 1.86 -4.96
CA GLN A 117 19.74 2.63 -4.12
C GLN A 117 19.43 4.13 -4.06
N GLU A 118 18.38 4.58 -4.69
CA GLU A 118 17.95 5.97 -4.71
C GLU A 118 16.81 6.22 -3.71
#